data_ed9cf88f4cf69be5d80ae7a2cfbbc152
#
_entry.id   ed9cf88f4cf69be5d80ae7a2cfbbc152
#
_cell.length_a   1.000
_cell.length_b   1.000
_cell.length_c   1.000
_cell.angle_alpha   90.00
_cell.angle_beta   90.00
_cell.angle_gamma   90.00
#
_symmetry.space_group_name_H-M   'P 1'
#
loop_
_entity.id
_entity.type
_entity.pdbx_description
1 polymer ?
#
loop_
_entity_poly.entity_id
_entity_poly.type
_entity_poly.pdbx_seq_one_letter_code
_entity_poly.pdbx_strand_id
1 'polypeptide(L)'
;RHFFSSESEADGWRHLATERAAADPLEATVSVDQHDVAIIMYTSGTTGLPKGAMLTHGNLLWNNINASLAFGSSRDDVILTVAPLFHIGGLNVMTLGSFHTGSTLVLLRNFDPVQVLADLERYKVTHMFGAPAMFLFMSQQPQFADTDLSSIKNLICGAAPVPESLIELYGTRGVDFCQGYGLTETSPFSAFLTPEWAVSKLGSAGQPPLYSDTRIVDADNRPLPPGERGEICLRGPNIMKGYWNRPDATAEAIDKEGWFHSGDVGYLDEDGFLFICDRLKDMVISGGENVYPAEVEGVLYKHDAIAEVAVVGMPDEKWGEAVTAVVALHEGQDLTLEDLREWAGPFLAKYKLPLRLHVVDALPRNPAGKVLKFVLKEQLGE
;
A
#
# COMPACT_ATOMS: atom_id res chain seq x y z
N ARG A 1 -28.47 -21.74 -6.63
CA ARG A 1 -27.09 -21.33 -6.19
C ARG A 1 -26.38 -22.60 -5.78
N HIS A 2 -25.09 -22.73 -6.12
CA HIS A 2 -24.23 -23.83 -5.70
C HIS A 2 -23.19 -23.24 -4.73
N PHE A 3 -22.93 -23.93 -3.62
CA PHE A 3 -21.92 -23.56 -2.65
C PHE A 3 -20.80 -24.59 -2.69
N PHE A 4 -19.54 -24.13 -2.71
CA PHE A 4 -18.36 -24.99 -2.75
C PHE A 4 -17.46 -24.66 -1.56
N SER A 5 -16.93 -25.69 -0.91
CA SER A 5 -15.87 -25.60 0.09
C SER A 5 -14.55 -26.02 -0.53
N SER A 6 -13.48 -25.27 -0.29
CA SER A 6 -12.14 -25.57 -0.81
C SER A 6 -11.30 -26.45 0.11
N GLU A 7 -11.60 -26.49 1.41
CA GLU A 7 -10.71 -27.09 2.41
C GLU A 7 -11.32 -28.24 3.21
N SER A 8 -12.62 -28.23 3.42
CA SER A 8 -13.28 -29.25 4.23
C SER A 8 -14.67 -29.55 3.69
N GLU A 9 -15.18 -30.72 3.97
CA GLU A 9 -16.60 -31.00 3.78
C GLU A 9 -17.41 -30.14 4.76
N ALA A 10 -18.40 -29.42 4.25
CA ALA A 10 -19.34 -28.64 5.02
C ALA A 10 -20.75 -29.02 4.63
N ASP A 11 -21.66 -29.12 5.61
CA ASP A 11 -23.02 -29.56 5.40
C ASP A 11 -23.76 -28.61 4.42
N GLY A 12 -24.31 -29.15 3.35
CA GLY A 12 -24.94 -28.40 2.27
C GLY A 12 -23.99 -27.74 1.26
N TRP A 13 -22.69 -27.96 1.39
CA TRP A 13 -21.67 -27.49 0.46
C TRP A 13 -21.04 -28.67 -0.31
N ARG A 14 -20.62 -28.39 -1.56
CA ARG A 14 -19.91 -29.36 -2.39
C ARG A 14 -18.41 -29.16 -2.21
N HIS A 15 -17.63 -30.22 -2.11
CA HIS A 15 -16.18 -30.11 -1.99
C HIS A 15 -15.56 -29.82 -3.37
N LEU A 16 -14.94 -28.67 -3.51
CA LEU A 16 -14.43 -28.16 -4.81
C LEU A 16 -13.47 -29.13 -5.50
N ALA A 17 -12.55 -29.74 -4.75
CA ALA A 17 -11.59 -30.68 -5.34
C ALA A 17 -12.28 -31.94 -5.90
N THR A 18 -13.30 -32.46 -5.23
CA THR A 18 -14.09 -33.61 -5.67
C THR A 18 -14.86 -33.25 -6.93
N GLU A 19 -15.56 -32.12 -6.95
CA GLU A 19 -16.34 -31.67 -8.11
C GLU A 19 -15.42 -31.40 -9.32
N ARG A 20 -14.25 -30.79 -9.09
CA ARG A 20 -13.26 -30.56 -10.16
C ARG A 20 -12.73 -31.87 -10.75
N ALA A 21 -12.47 -32.87 -9.90
CA ALA A 21 -11.98 -34.17 -10.37
C ALA A 21 -13.01 -34.96 -11.17
N ALA A 22 -14.30 -34.71 -10.90
CA ALA A 22 -15.43 -35.34 -11.58
C ALA A 22 -15.92 -34.58 -12.82
N ALA A 23 -15.44 -33.33 -13.04
CA ALA A 23 -15.88 -32.53 -14.17
C ALA A 23 -15.03 -32.81 -15.40
N ASP A 24 -15.66 -32.83 -16.57
CA ASP A 24 -14.93 -32.84 -17.84
C ASP A 24 -14.24 -31.52 -18.09
N PRO A 25 -13.08 -31.52 -18.79
CA PRO A 25 -12.43 -30.29 -19.22
C PRO A 25 -13.37 -29.40 -20.03
N LEU A 26 -13.30 -28.09 -19.78
CA LEU A 26 -14.09 -27.13 -20.55
C LEU A 26 -13.50 -27.03 -21.97
N GLU A 27 -14.27 -27.48 -22.98
CA GLU A 27 -13.83 -27.46 -24.38
C GLU A 27 -13.99 -26.09 -25.05
N ALA A 28 -14.89 -25.25 -24.52
CA ALA A 28 -15.18 -23.94 -25.08
C ALA A 28 -14.71 -22.82 -24.16
N THR A 29 -14.02 -21.83 -24.74
CA THR A 29 -13.73 -20.57 -24.07
C THR A 29 -14.86 -19.57 -24.29
N VAL A 30 -15.26 -18.85 -23.25
CA VAL A 30 -16.17 -17.72 -23.38
C VAL A 30 -15.35 -16.52 -23.87
N SER A 31 -15.82 -15.88 -24.94
CA SER A 31 -15.23 -14.62 -25.39
C SER A 31 -15.51 -13.53 -24.34
N VAL A 32 -14.47 -12.82 -23.91
CA VAL A 32 -14.58 -11.68 -23.01
C VAL A 32 -13.97 -10.45 -23.67
N ASP A 33 -14.54 -9.28 -23.39
CA ASP A 33 -14.01 -7.99 -23.82
C ASP A 33 -13.12 -7.39 -22.73
N GLN A 34 -12.17 -6.55 -23.13
CA GLN A 34 -11.30 -5.86 -22.17
C GLN A 34 -12.07 -4.97 -21.17
N HIS A 35 -13.28 -4.56 -21.50
CA HIS A 35 -14.15 -3.74 -20.64
C HIS A 35 -15.10 -4.56 -19.74
N ASP A 36 -15.09 -5.90 -19.89
CA ASP A 36 -15.81 -6.78 -19.00
C ASP A 36 -15.16 -6.79 -17.61
N VAL A 37 -15.98 -6.81 -16.56
CA VAL A 37 -15.49 -6.87 -15.18
C VAL A 37 -14.96 -8.26 -14.90
N ALA A 38 -13.67 -8.33 -14.60
CA ALA A 38 -12.99 -9.57 -14.23
C ALA A 38 -13.04 -9.82 -12.73
N ILE A 39 -12.93 -8.77 -11.92
CA ILE A 39 -12.82 -8.85 -10.46
C ILE A 39 -13.61 -7.71 -9.82
N ILE A 40 -14.29 -8.00 -8.71
CA ILE A 40 -14.81 -7.00 -7.79
C ILE A 40 -14.03 -7.16 -6.48
N MET A 41 -13.23 -6.17 -6.13
CA MET A 41 -12.42 -6.21 -4.91
C MET A 41 -12.88 -5.13 -3.94
N TYR A 42 -13.26 -5.56 -2.74
CA TYR A 42 -13.76 -4.64 -1.72
C TYR A 42 -12.63 -3.90 -1.02
N THR A 43 -12.79 -2.58 -0.90
CA THR A 43 -11.92 -1.71 -0.10
C THR A 43 -12.67 -1.25 1.14
N SER A 44 -11.94 -1.02 2.23
CA SER A 44 -12.50 -0.38 3.42
C SER A 44 -12.76 1.09 3.09
N GLY A 45 -13.97 1.39 2.65
CA GLY A 45 -14.38 2.76 2.31
C GLY A 45 -14.09 3.75 3.45
N THR A 46 -13.80 4.99 3.07
CA THR A 46 -13.55 6.09 4.03
C THR A 46 -14.78 6.44 4.88
N THR A 47 -15.97 6.00 4.46
CA THR A 47 -17.27 6.26 5.08
C THR A 47 -17.80 5.08 5.91
N GLY A 48 -16.97 4.09 6.22
CA GLY A 48 -17.32 2.94 7.08
C GLY A 48 -17.89 1.73 6.34
N LEU A 49 -18.58 1.88 5.22
CA LEU A 49 -19.08 0.74 4.44
C LEU A 49 -18.11 0.38 3.31
N PRO A 50 -17.73 -0.91 3.17
CA PRO A 50 -16.86 -1.35 2.09
C PRO A 50 -17.44 -1.05 0.71
N LYS A 51 -16.60 -0.61 -0.23
CA LYS A 51 -16.94 -0.38 -1.64
C LYS A 51 -16.25 -1.42 -2.51
N GLY A 52 -16.95 -2.03 -3.45
CA GLY A 52 -16.39 -3.01 -4.38
C GLY A 52 -15.87 -2.33 -5.64
N ALA A 53 -14.54 -2.16 -5.77
CA ALA A 53 -13.92 -1.67 -7.00
C ALA A 53 -14.05 -2.70 -8.11
N MET A 54 -14.60 -2.30 -9.26
CA MET A 54 -14.75 -3.15 -10.44
C MET A 54 -13.51 -3.05 -11.33
N LEU A 55 -12.71 -4.09 -11.35
CA LEU A 55 -11.52 -4.19 -12.19
C LEU A 55 -11.85 -5.01 -13.43
N THR A 56 -11.62 -4.43 -14.61
CA THR A 56 -11.87 -5.10 -15.89
C THR A 56 -10.65 -5.92 -16.31
N HIS A 57 -10.83 -6.81 -17.30
CA HIS A 57 -9.71 -7.51 -17.93
C HIS A 57 -8.66 -6.55 -18.48
N GLY A 58 -9.11 -5.42 -19.06
CA GLY A 58 -8.23 -4.35 -19.55
C GLY A 58 -7.44 -3.69 -18.42
N ASN A 59 -8.07 -3.34 -17.29
CA ASN A 59 -7.38 -2.72 -16.15
C ASN A 59 -6.21 -3.60 -15.65
N LEU A 60 -6.48 -4.90 -15.47
CA LEU A 60 -5.47 -5.86 -15.02
C LEU A 60 -4.34 -6.02 -16.03
N LEU A 61 -4.68 -6.11 -17.33
CA LEU A 61 -3.69 -6.23 -18.40
C LEU A 61 -2.77 -5.01 -18.47
N TRP A 62 -3.34 -3.79 -18.46
CA TRP A 62 -2.55 -2.57 -18.54
C TRP A 62 -1.66 -2.35 -17.32
N ASN A 63 -2.15 -2.72 -16.13
CA ASN A 63 -1.29 -2.74 -14.95
C ASN A 63 -0.10 -3.70 -15.12
N ASN A 64 -0.33 -4.90 -15.65
CA ASN A 64 0.74 -5.87 -15.89
C ASN A 64 1.74 -5.40 -16.95
N ILE A 65 1.27 -4.71 -18.00
CA ILE A 65 2.15 -4.08 -19.00
C ILE A 65 3.02 -3.01 -18.33
N ASN A 66 2.43 -2.09 -17.58
CA ASN A 66 3.15 -1.06 -16.85
C ASN A 66 4.21 -1.65 -15.89
N ALA A 67 3.82 -2.65 -15.08
CA ALA A 67 4.71 -3.33 -14.15
C ALA A 67 5.85 -4.07 -14.88
N SER A 68 5.56 -4.76 -15.98
CA SER A 68 6.57 -5.48 -16.76
C SER A 68 7.61 -4.53 -17.37
N LEU A 69 7.19 -3.35 -17.82
CA LEU A 69 8.11 -2.34 -18.35
C LEU A 69 8.97 -1.73 -17.24
N ALA A 70 8.38 -1.45 -16.05
CA ALA A 70 9.09 -0.86 -14.92
C ALA A 70 10.11 -1.82 -14.30
N PHE A 71 9.78 -3.11 -14.20
CA PHE A 71 10.60 -4.10 -13.49
C PHE A 71 11.42 -5.00 -14.44
N GLY A 72 11.30 -4.82 -15.74
CA GLY A 72 12.00 -5.65 -16.74
C GLY A 72 11.59 -7.12 -16.67
N SER A 73 10.31 -7.40 -16.38
CA SER A 73 9.81 -8.76 -16.18
C SER A 73 9.90 -9.60 -17.46
N SER A 74 10.30 -10.84 -17.34
CA SER A 74 10.54 -11.77 -18.43
C SER A 74 10.00 -13.17 -18.13
N ARG A 75 10.01 -14.04 -19.14
CA ARG A 75 9.63 -15.45 -18.99
C ARG A 75 10.54 -16.23 -18.07
N ASP A 76 11.80 -15.83 -17.96
CA ASP A 76 12.82 -16.54 -17.20
C ASP A 76 12.80 -16.18 -15.70
N ASP A 77 11.88 -15.30 -15.30
CA ASP A 77 11.75 -14.88 -13.92
C ASP A 77 11.04 -15.91 -13.06
N VAL A 78 11.39 -15.88 -11.77
CA VAL A 78 10.74 -16.64 -10.71
C VAL A 78 10.15 -15.66 -9.71
N ILE A 79 8.83 -15.66 -9.63
CA ILE A 79 8.06 -14.75 -8.78
C ILE A 79 7.67 -15.48 -7.50
N LEU A 80 7.99 -14.92 -6.33
CA LEU A 80 7.49 -15.42 -5.06
C LEU A 80 6.32 -14.56 -4.58
N THR A 81 5.17 -15.18 -4.38
CA THR A 81 3.96 -14.54 -3.85
C THR A 81 3.60 -15.12 -2.51
N VAL A 82 3.57 -14.27 -1.50
CA VAL A 82 3.18 -14.60 -0.13
C VAL A 82 2.16 -13.60 0.42
N ALA A 83 2.03 -12.44 -0.21
CA ALA A 83 1.00 -11.48 0.14
C ALA A 83 -0.40 -12.04 -0.18
N PRO A 84 -1.45 -11.72 0.62
CA PRO A 84 -2.78 -12.25 0.45
C PRO A 84 -3.38 -11.93 -0.93
N LEU A 85 -3.90 -12.95 -1.63
CA LEU A 85 -4.50 -12.78 -2.97
C LEU A 85 -5.86 -12.07 -2.94
N PHE A 86 -6.51 -11.98 -1.78
CA PHE A 86 -7.73 -11.18 -1.63
C PHE A 86 -7.46 -9.67 -1.57
N HIS A 87 -6.19 -9.26 -1.52
CA HIS A 87 -5.74 -7.88 -1.63
C HIS A 87 -5.05 -7.66 -2.99
N ILE A 88 -5.30 -6.50 -3.60
CA ILE A 88 -4.78 -6.20 -4.94
C ILE A 88 -3.25 -6.29 -5.02
N GLY A 89 -2.53 -5.94 -3.94
CA GLY A 89 -1.09 -6.07 -3.85
C GLY A 89 -0.61 -7.51 -4.04
N GLY A 90 -1.21 -8.48 -3.35
CA GLY A 90 -0.89 -9.89 -3.53
C GLY A 90 -1.33 -10.43 -4.88
N LEU A 91 -2.48 -10.00 -5.37
CA LEU A 91 -3.05 -10.52 -6.61
C LEU A 91 -2.38 -9.97 -7.86
N ASN A 92 -2.20 -8.65 -7.96
CA ASN A 92 -1.85 -8.01 -9.25
C ASN A 92 -0.61 -7.13 -9.23
N VAL A 93 0.22 -7.17 -8.18
CA VAL A 93 1.57 -6.61 -8.27
C VAL A 93 2.43 -7.47 -9.19
N MET A 94 2.53 -8.78 -8.91
CA MET A 94 3.34 -9.70 -9.71
C MET A 94 2.61 -11.01 -10.07
N THR A 95 1.61 -11.46 -9.27
CA THR A 95 1.01 -12.79 -9.42
C THR A 95 0.28 -12.96 -10.75
N LEU A 96 -0.63 -12.04 -11.13
CA LEU A 96 -1.27 -12.10 -12.45
C LEU A 96 -0.28 -11.75 -13.57
N GLY A 97 0.72 -10.91 -13.29
CA GLY A 97 1.82 -10.62 -14.22
C GLY A 97 2.62 -11.84 -14.62
N SER A 98 2.80 -12.82 -13.71
CA SER A 98 3.50 -14.07 -14.01
C SER A 98 2.79 -14.90 -15.08
N PHE A 99 1.46 -14.91 -15.09
CA PHE A 99 0.68 -15.56 -16.16
C PHE A 99 0.80 -14.82 -17.50
N HIS A 100 0.88 -13.49 -17.45
CA HIS A 100 1.05 -12.66 -18.65
C HIS A 100 2.42 -12.88 -19.31
N THR A 101 3.50 -12.94 -18.52
CA THR A 101 4.87 -13.15 -19.03
C THR A 101 5.22 -14.61 -19.26
N GLY A 102 4.49 -15.55 -18.65
CA GLY A 102 4.80 -16.98 -18.65
C GLY A 102 5.96 -17.33 -17.72
N SER A 103 6.24 -16.50 -16.70
CA SER A 103 7.26 -16.74 -15.68
C SER A 103 6.82 -17.80 -14.66
N THR A 104 7.76 -18.30 -13.86
CA THR A 104 7.46 -19.26 -12.79
C THR A 104 6.88 -18.56 -11.58
N LEU A 105 5.78 -19.09 -11.03
CA LEU A 105 5.16 -18.60 -9.80
C LEU A 105 5.36 -19.59 -8.66
N VAL A 106 6.00 -19.12 -7.59
CA VAL A 106 6.07 -19.78 -6.28
C VAL A 106 5.05 -19.13 -5.37
N LEU A 107 3.98 -19.86 -5.04
CA LEU A 107 2.87 -19.33 -4.24
C LEU A 107 2.87 -19.97 -2.86
N LEU A 108 3.06 -19.15 -1.83
CA LEU A 108 2.98 -19.57 -0.44
C LEU A 108 1.61 -19.24 0.15
N ARG A 109 1.14 -20.11 1.05
CA ARG A 109 -0.18 -19.93 1.67
C ARG A 109 -0.17 -18.87 2.76
N ASN A 110 0.90 -18.82 3.55
CA ASN A 110 1.08 -17.92 4.67
C ASN A 110 2.48 -17.34 4.64
N PHE A 111 2.63 -16.17 5.23
CA PHE A 111 3.94 -15.58 5.44
C PHE A 111 4.61 -16.22 6.66
N ASP A 112 5.75 -16.84 6.43
CA ASP A 112 6.71 -17.28 7.45
C ASP A 112 8.08 -16.77 7.01
N PRO A 113 8.74 -15.88 7.77
CA PRO A 113 9.98 -15.24 7.33
C PRO A 113 11.13 -16.22 7.11
N VAL A 114 11.20 -17.32 7.89
CA VAL A 114 12.22 -18.36 7.74
C VAL A 114 11.99 -19.16 6.46
N GLN A 115 10.73 -19.56 6.23
CA GLN A 115 10.36 -20.28 5.00
C GLN A 115 10.58 -19.44 3.76
N VAL A 116 10.23 -18.14 3.81
CA VAL A 116 10.43 -17.21 2.68
C VAL A 116 11.92 -17.10 2.34
N LEU A 117 12.80 -16.91 3.34
CA LEU A 117 14.25 -16.87 3.10
C LEU A 117 14.77 -18.15 2.45
N ALA A 118 14.33 -19.30 2.93
CA ALA A 118 14.72 -20.60 2.35
C ALA A 118 14.21 -20.76 0.91
N ASP A 119 13.00 -20.28 0.61
CA ASP A 119 12.42 -20.39 -0.73
C ASP A 119 13.02 -19.38 -1.73
N LEU A 120 13.44 -18.18 -1.27
CA LEU A 120 14.20 -17.23 -2.09
C LEU A 120 15.46 -17.88 -2.65
N GLU A 121 16.22 -18.56 -1.82
CA GLU A 121 17.44 -19.26 -2.22
C GLU A 121 17.15 -20.52 -3.04
N ARG A 122 16.22 -21.36 -2.57
CA ARG A 122 15.90 -22.67 -3.16
C ARG A 122 15.40 -22.55 -4.59
N TYR A 123 14.50 -21.61 -4.84
CA TYR A 123 13.86 -21.42 -6.15
C TYR A 123 14.56 -20.39 -7.01
N LYS A 124 15.66 -19.77 -6.51
CA LYS A 124 16.36 -18.67 -7.19
C LYS A 124 15.38 -17.58 -7.61
N VAL A 125 14.59 -17.14 -6.63
CA VAL A 125 13.56 -16.12 -6.83
C VAL A 125 14.17 -14.83 -7.37
N THR A 126 13.54 -14.26 -8.38
CA THR A 126 13.98 -12.99 -9.00
C THR A 126 13.18 -11.80 -8.53
N HIS A 127 11.89 -12.00 -8.21
CA HIS A 127 11.00 -10.94 -7.78
C HIS A 127 10.11 -11.37 -6.62
N MET A 128 9.91 -10.49 -5.67
CA MET A 128 8.96 -10.66 -4.58
C MET A 128 8.30 -9.32 -4.25
N PHE A 129 6.99 -9.34 -4.01
CA PHE A 129 6.25 -8.22 -3.43
C PHE A 129 5.98 -8.47 -1.95
N GLY A 130 6.15 -7.44 -1.11
CA GLY A 130 5.81 -7.47 0.30
C GLY A 130 5.57 -6.09 0.91
N ALA A 131 4.94 -6.07 2.08
CA ALA A 131 4.88 -4.87 2.92
C ALA A 131 6.21 -4.69 3.68
N PRO A 132 6.56 -3.46 4.12
CA PRO A 132 7.80 -3.21 4.87
C PRO A 132 8.00 -4.14 6.07
N ALA A 133 6.92 -4.44 6.82
CA ALA A 133 6.98 -5.33 7.97
C ALA A 133 7.43 -6.75 7.60
N MET A 134 7.07 -7.26 6.42
CA MET A 134 7.50 -8.59 5.98
C MET A 134 9.01 -8.63 5.77
N PHE A 135 9.57 -7.63 5.11
CA PHE A 135 11.01 -7.51 4.90
C PHE A 135 11.76 -7.28 6.21
N LEU A 136 11.18 -6.50 7.13
CA LEU A 136 11.74 -6.33 8.48
C LEU A 136 11.79 -7.67 9.23
N PHE A 137 10.70 -8.43 9.25
CA PHE A 137 10.68 -9.74 9.93
C PHE A 137 11.65 -10.74 9.31
N MET A 138 11.84 -10.70 7.99
CA MET A 138 12.87 -11.51 7.32
C MET A 138 14.28 -11.10 7.77
N SER A 139 14.57 -9.81 7.83
CA SER A 139 15.89 -9.30 8.23
C SER A 139 16.26 -9.58 9.69
N GLN A 140 15.27 -9.80 10.56
CA GLN A 140 15.46 -10.16 11.96
C GLN A 140 15.77 -11.67 12.17
N GLN A 141 15.64 -12.50 11.12
CA GLN A 141 15.94 -13.93 11.25
C GLN A 141 17.45 -14.19 11.21
N PRO A 142 17.96 -15.11 12.04
CA PRO A 142 19.39 -15.48 12.01
C PRO A 142 19.86 -15.91 10.62
N GLN A 143 19.01 -16.58 9.84
CA GLN A 143 19.30 -17.06 8.49
C GLN A 143 19.49 -15.93 7.47
N PHE A 144 18.99 -14.73 7.73
CA PHE A 144 19.06 -13.61 6.79
C PHE A 144 20.51 -13.30 6.38
N ALA A 145 21.46 -13.39 7.33
CA ALA A 145 22.86 -13.09 7.06
C ALA A 145 23.49 -14.03 6.01
N ASP A 146 23.08 -15.30 5.98
CA ASP A 146 23.68 -16.36 5.16
C ASP A 146 22.86 -16.70 3.91
N THR A 147 21.60 -16.25 3.81
CA THR A 147 20.73 -16.54 2.66
C THR A 147 21.31 -15.96 1.36
N ASP A 148 21.41 -16.76 0.30
CA ASP A 148 21.83 -16.29 -1.02
C ASP A 148 20.70 -15.47 -1.70
N LEU A 149 20.87 -14.16 -1.75
CA LEU A 149 19.94 -13.22 -2.41
C LEU A 149 20.40 -12.81 -3.81
N SER A 150 21.46 -13.39 -4.36
CA SER A 150 22.07 -12.98 -5.63
C SER A 150 21.18 -13.14 -6.86
N SER A 151 20.13 -13.95 -6.78
CA SER A 151 19.15 -14.12 -7.86
C SER A 151 18.10 -13.00 -7.89
N ILE A 152 17.95 -12.22 -6.82
CA ILE A 152 16.95 -11.16 -6.71
C ILE A 152 17.28 -10.05 -7.70
N LYS A 153 16.32 -9.71 -8.55
CA LYS A 153 16.35 -8.54 -9.42
C LYS A 153 15.60 -7.37 -8.80
N ASN A 154 14.41 -7.64 -8.23
CA ASN A 154 13.58 -6.61 -7.63
C ASN A 154 12.87 -7.15 -6.38
N LEU A 155 13.07 -6.50 -5.24
CA LEU A 155 12.16 -6.58 -4.10
C LEU A 155 11.22 -5.37 -4.15
N ILE A 156 9.93 -5.64 -4.36
CA ILE A 156 8.93 -4.60 -4.53
C ILE A 156 8.27 -4.38 -3.17
N CYS A 157 8.43 -3.20 -2.63
CA CYS A 157 7.87 -2.82 -1.34
C CYS A 157 6.74 -1.80 -1.51
N GLY A 158 5.62 -2.00 -0.87
CA GLY A 158 4.47 -1.11 -0.99
C GLY A 158 3.46 -1.28 0.12
N ALA A 159 2.29 -0.67 -0.05
CA ALA A 159 1.21 -0.59 0.93
C ALA A 159 1.50 0.30 2.16
N ALA A 160 2.75 0.65 2.44
CA ALA A 160 3.17 1.60 3.45
C ALA A 160 4.53 2.22 3.07
N PRO A 161 4.91 3.38 3.65
CA PRO A 161 6.24 3.95 3.47
C PRO A 161 7.34 2.97 3.90
N VAL A 162 8.44 2.90 3.15
CA VAL A 162 9.58 2.04 3.45
C VAL A 162 10.57 2.80 4.34
N PRO A 163 10.91 2.30 5.53
CA PRO A 163 11.93 2.93 6.38
C PRO A 163 13.29 2.96 5.70
N GLU A 164 13.99 4.09 5.81
CA GLU A 164 15.34 4.28 5.26
C GLU A 164 16.32 3.21 5.74
N SER A 165 16.28 2.91 7.05
CA SER A 165 17.12 1.85 7.67
C SER A 165 16.92 0.46 7.05
N LEU A 166 15.70 0.18 6.56
CA LEU A 166 15.41 -1.09 5.88
C LEU A 166 16.02 -1.11 4.47
N ILE A 167 15.94 0.03 3.76
CA ILE A 167 16.56 0.18 2.43
C ILE A 167 18.08 0.00 2.54
N GLU A 168 18.72 0.68 3.50
CA GLU A 168 20.15 0.57 3.75
C GLU A 168 20.56 -0.87 4.11
N LEU A 169 19.81 -1.54 5.00
CA LEU A 169 20.10 -2.89 5.42
C LEU A 169 20.13 -3.88 4.25
N TYR A 170 19.11 -3.85 3.38
CA TYR A 170 19.07 -4.72 2.21
C TYR A 170 20.13 -4.31 1.16
N GLY A 171 20.41 -3.01 1.03
CA GLY A 171 21.50 -2.51 0.20
C GLY A 171 22.87 -3.09 0.58
N THR A 172 23.16 -3.30 1.90
CA THR A 172 24.38 -4.00 2.34
C THR A 172 24.47 -5.44 1.86
N ARG A 173 23.32 -6.05 1.49
CA ARG A 173 23.20 -7.41 0.94
C ARG A 173 23.16 -7.42 -0.60
N GLY A 174 23.39 -6.25 -1.23
CA GLY A 174 23.36 -6.09 -2.70
C GLY A 174 21.96 -6.15 -3.30
N VAL A 175 20.92 -5.88 -2.52
CA VAL A 175 19.53 -5.89 -2.96
C VAL A 175 18.90 -4.53 -2.70
N ASP A 176 18.48 -3.86 -3.76
CA ASP A 176 17.78 -2.60 -3.68
C ASP A 176 16.26 -2.80 -3.77
N PHE A 177 15.51 -1.95 -3.07
CA PHE A 177 14.06 -1.98 -3.13
C PHE A 177 13.54 -1.17 -4.32
N CYS A 178 12.54 -1.75 -5.01
CA CYS A 178 11.56 -0.97 -5.75
C CYS A 178 10.45 -0.56 -4.80
N GLN A 179 10.02 0.68 -4.85
CA GLN A 179 8.82 1.08 -4.12
C GLN A 179 7.66 1.24 -5.09
N GLY A 180 6.46 0.84 -4.66
CA GLY A 180 5.26 0.97 -5.44
C GLY A 180 4.15 1.65 -4.65
N TYR A 181 3.56 2.68 -5.26
CA TYR A 181 2.34 3.31 -4.77
C TYR A 181 1.16 2.95 -5.64
N GLY A 182 0.03 2.74 -5.00
CA GLY A 182 -1.22 2.50 -5.68
C GLY A 182 -2.34 2.08 -4.76
N LEU A 183 -3.50 1.89 -5.36
CA LEU A 183 -4.75 1.58 -4.69
C LEU A 183 -5.43 0.39 -5.40
N THR A 184 -6.44 -0.19 -4.79
CA THR A 184 -7.28 -1.19 -5.45
C THR A 184 -7.88 -0.63 -6.74
N GLU A 185 -8.30 0.61 -6.68
CA GLU A 185 -8.91 1.38 -7.76
C GLU A 185 -7.96 1.65 -8.95
N THR A 186 -6.66 1.43 -8.77
CA THR A 186 -5.62 1.63 -9.82
C THR A 186 -4.95 0.33 -10.28
N SER A 187 -5.41 -0.84 -9.82
CA SER A 187 -5.13 -2.22 -10.28
C SER A 187 -3.73 -2.84 -10.05
N PRO A 188 -2.82 -2.49 -9.16
CA PRO A 188 -2.83 -1.41 -8.18
C PRO A 188 -1.98 -0.19 -8.55
N PHE A 189 -1.05 -0.24 -9.51
CA PHE A 189 0.06 0.71 -9.63
C PHE A 189 -0.32 2.09 -10.14
N SER A 190 0.18 3.11 -9.44
CA SER A 190 0.07 4.52 -9.79
C SER A 190 1.42 5.22 -9.89
N ALA A 191 2.43 4.70 -9.19
CA ALA A 191 3.81 5.15 -9.31
C ALA A 191 4.79 4.03 -8.97
N PHE A 192 5.99 4.12 -9.54
CA PHE A 192 7.11 3.22 -9.26
C PHE A 192 8.37 4.02 -8.95
N LEU A 193 9.05 3.68 -7.86
CA LEU A 193 10.43 4.09 -7.60
C LEU A 193 11.32 2.89 -7.88
N THR A 194 12.02 2.91 -9.01
CA THR A 194 12.94 1.84 -9.40
C THR A 194 14.25 1.93 -8.63
N PRO A 195 15.07 0.85 -8.56
CA PRO A 195 16.28 0.80 -7.73
C PRO A 195 17.28 1.93 -8.00
N GLU A 196 17.41 2.37 -9.25
CA GLU A 196 18.32 3.43 -9.67
C GLU A 196 18.04 4.78 -8.99
N TRP A 197 16.79 5.00 -8.56
CA TRP A 197 16.36 6.24 -7.89
C TRP A 197 16.10 6.06 -6.39
N ALA A 198 16.19 4.83 -5.86
CA ALA A 198 15.81 4.50 -4.49
C ALA A 198 16.55 5.36 -3.45
N VAL A 199 17.82 5.66 -3.67
CA VAL A 199 18.66 6.48 -2.78
C VAL A 199 18.53 7.98 -3.09
N SER A 200 18.60 8.38 -4.36
CA SER A 200 18.59 9.81 -4.75
C SER A 200 17.22 10.48 -4.60
N LYS A 201 16.14 9.69 -4.63
CA LYS A 201 14.75 10.14 -4.46
C LYS A 201 14.10 9.51 -3.24
N LEU A 202 14.86 9.41 -2.16
CA LEU A 202 14.40 8.84 -0.90
C LEU A 202 13.10 9.53 -0.42
N GLY A 203 12.11 8.73 0.00
CA GLY A 203 10.79 9.21 0.41
C GLY A 203 9.80 9.43 -0.74
N SER A 204 10.24 9.34 -2.00
CA SER A 204 9.34 9.36 -3.15
C SER A 204 8.64 8.02 -3.35
N ALA A 205 7.41 8.06 -3.86
CA ALA A 205 6.69 6.91 -4.38
C ALA A 205 7.08 6.56 -5.83
N GLY A 206 7.97 7.36 -6.44
CA GLY A 206 8.45 7.19 -7.80
C GLY A 206 7.71 8.02 -8.85
N GLN A 207 7.83 7.61 -10.10
CA GLN A 207 7.20 8.26 -11.24
C GLN A 207 5.96 7.48 -11.72
N PRO A 208 5.00 8.14 -12.39
CA PRO A 208 3.86 7.47 -13.01
C PRO A 208 4.33 6.39 -14.00
N PRO A 209 3.58 5.29 -14.14
CA PRO A 209 3.82 4.31 -15.20
C PRO A 209 3.69 4.92 -16.58
N LEU A 210 4.38 4.33 -17.57
CA LEU A 210 4.42 4.84 -18.95
C LEU A 210 3.03 5.12 -19.56
N TYR A 211 2.04 4.29 -19.24
CA TYR A 211 0.67 4.41 -19.77
C TYR A 211 -0.32 5.02 -18.75
N SER A 212 0.18 5.81 -17.82
CA SER A 212 -0.66 6.47 -16.81
C SER A 212 -0.17 7.89 -16.58
N ASP A 213 -1.11 8.77 -16.23
CA ASP A 213 -0.85 10.17 -15.91
C ASP A 213 -1.09 10.41 -14.42
N THR A 214 -0.31 11.29 -13.83
CA THR A 214 -0.52 11.83 -12.47
C THR A 214 -0.55 13.35 -12.53
N ARG A 215 -1.50 13.97 -11.84
CA ARG A 215 -1.53 15.40 -11.60
C ARG A 215 -1.85 15.69 -10.13
N ILE A 216 -1.38 16.82 -9.65
CA ILE A 216 -1.74 17.34 -8.32
C ILE A 216 -2.72 18.48 -8.53
N VAL A 217 -3.80 18.52 -7.74
CA VAL A 217 -4.84 19.54 -7.88
C VAL A 217 -5.17 20.21 -6.55
N ASP A 218 -5.62 21.47 -6.65
CA ASP A 218 -6.18 22.21 -5.52
C ASP A 218 -7.64 21.81 -5.22
N ALA A 219 -8.27 22.47 -4.26
CA ALA A 219 -9.68 22.23 -3.89
C ALA A 219 -10.68 22.56 -4.99
N ASP A 220 -10.30 23.38 -5.99
CA ASP A 220 -11.10 23.73 -7.15
C ASP A 220 -10.82 22.84 -8.38
N ASN A 221 -10.08 21.72 -8.18
CA ASN A 221 -9.64 20.78 -9.22
C ASN A 221 -8.72 21.41 -10.29
N ARG A 222 -7.96 22.48 -9.92
CA ARG A 222 -6.98 23.10 -10.81
C ARG A 222 -5.61 22.46 -10.62
N PRO A 223 -4.89 22.13 -11.71
CA PRO A 223 -3.54 21.59 -11.60
C PRO A 223 -2.58 22.54 -10.89
N LEU A 224 -1.79 22.00 -9.98
CA LEU A 224 -0.74 22.70 -9.24
C LEU A 224 0.63 22.47 -9.87
N PRO A 225 1.55 23.47 -9.80
CA PRO A 225 2.91 23.32 -10.28
C PRO A 225 3.73 22.37 -9.39
N PRO A 226 4.90 21.90 -9.86
CA PRO A 226 5.82 21.10 -9.04
C PRO A 226 6.13 21.74 -7.70
N GLY A 227 6.22 20.92 -6.65
CA GLY A 227 6.48 21.31 -5.26
C GLY A 227 5.25 21.73 -4.47
N GLU A 228 4.13 22.07 -5.11
CA GLU A 228 2.90 22.41 -4.41
C GLU A 228 2.09 21.17 -4.03
N ARG A 229 1.54 21.19 -2.81
CA ARG A 229 0.78 20.06 -2.24
C ARG A 229 -0.71 20.19 -2.57
N GLY A 230 -1.28 19.09 -3.04
CA GLY A 230 -2.72 18.98 -3.33
C GLY A 230 -3.16 17.54 -3.44
N GLU A 231 -4.39 17.31 -3.89
CA GLU A 231 -4.89 15.96 -4.10
C GLU A 231 -4.20 15.31 -5.31
N ILE A 232 -3.81 14.04 -5.13
CA ILE A 232 -3.23 13.23 -6.20
C ILE A 232 -4.37 12.68 -7.06
N CYS A 233 -4.42 13.11 -8.32
CA CYS A 233 -5.34 12.59 -9.32
C CYS A 233 -4.61 11.75 -10.35
N LEU A 234 -5.21 10.62 -10.72
CA LEU A 234 -4.60 9.56 -11.52
C LEU A 234 -5.47 9.27 -12.74
N ARG A 235 -4.85 9.03 -13.89
CA ARG A 235 -5.57 8.66 -15.11
C ARG A 235 -4.77 7.63 -15.90
N GLY A 236 -5.45 6.61 -16.41
CA GLY A 236 -4.82 5.57 -17.22
C GLY A 236 -5.74 4.39 -17.46
N PRO A 237 -5.36 3.47 -18.34
CA PRO A 237 -6.16 2.30 -18.66
C PRO A 237 -6.23 1.27 -17.51
N ASN A 238 -5.40 1.42 -16.50
CA ASN A 238 -5.39 0.63 -15.27
C ASN A 238 -6.40 1.12 -14.20
N ILE A 239 -7.04 2.27 -14.41
CA ILE A 239 -8.04 2.81 -13.46
C ILE A 239 -9.33 1.99 -13.54
N MET A 240 -9.90 1.66 -12.39
CA MET A 240 -11.13 0.88 -12.24
C MET A 240 -12.28 1.41 -13.09
N LYS A 241 -13.23 0.52 -13.44
CA LYS A 241 -14.46 0.90 -14.12
C LYS A 241 -15.40 1.74 -13.23
N GLY A 242 -15.27 1.61 -11.91
CA GLY A 242 -16.10 2.27 -10.90
C GLY A 242 -16.41 1.33 -9.73
N TYR A 243 -17.27 1.77 -8.81
CA TYR A 243 -17.70 0.97 -7.67
C TYR A 243 -19.00 0.20 -7.97
N TRP A 244 -19.01 -1.08 -7.65
CA TRP A 244 -20.15 -1.98 -7.85
C TRP A 244 -21.40 -1.48 -7.14
N ASN A 245 -22.49 -1.30 -7.93
CA ASN A 245 -23.78 -0.77 -7.46
C ASN A 245 -23.70 0.59 -6.71
N ARG A 246 -22.65 1.38 -6.96
CA ARG A 246 -22.45 2.68 -6.32
C ARG A 246 -22.09 3.75 -7.37
N PRO A 247 -23.05 4.13 -8.25
CA PRO A 247 -22.83 5.16 -9.26
C PRO A 247 -22.52 6.53 -8.65
N ASP A 248 -23.09 6.84 -7.47
CA ASP A 248 -22.82 8.01 -6.67
C ASP A 248 -21.32 8.11 -6.30
N ALA A 249 -20.81 7.09 -5.62
CA ALA A 249 -19.40 7.02 -5.22
C ALA A 249 -18.45 6.94 -6.43
N THR A 250 -18.90 6.38 -7.55
CA THR A 250 -18.11 6.36 -8.78
C THR A 250 -17.96 7.75 -9.36
N ALA A 251 -19.05 8.54 -9.40
CA ALA A 251 -19.05 9.91 -9.91
C ALA A 251 -18.26 10.88 -9.01
N GLU A 252 -18.18 10.60 -7.70
CA GLU A 252 -17.31 11.33 -6.77
C GLU A 252 -15.82 11.00 -6.99
N ALA A 253 -15.52 9.73 -7.28
CA ALA A 253 -14.14 9.26 -7.38
C ALA A 253 -13.52 9.45 -8.77
N ILE A 254 -14.31 9.45 -9.84
CA ILE A 254 -13.83 9.63 -11.22
C ILE A 254 -14.56 10.81 -11.84
N ASP A 255 -13.80 11.85 -12.15
CA ASP A 255 -14.35 13.06 -12.75
C ASP A 255 -14.75 12.87 -14.23
N LYS A 256 -15.36 13.90 -14.81
CA LYS A 256 -15.86 13.86 -16.21
C LYS A 256 -14.73 13.76 -17.25
N GLU A 257 -13.50 14.09 -16.88
CA GLU A 257 -12.31 14.00 -17.72
C GLU A 257 -11.59 12.65 -17.58
N GLY A 258 -12.12 11.76 -16.71
CA GLY A 258 -11.57 10.42 -16.43
C GLY A 258 -10.43 10.40 -15.42
N TRP A 259 -10.26 11.46 -14.64
CA TRP A 259 -9.31 11.48 -13.54
C TRP A 259 -9.92 10.85 -12.30
N PHE A 260 -9.19 9.90 -11.74
CA PHE A 260 -9.51 9.26 -10.47
C PHE A 260 -8.91 10.09 -9.34
N HIS A 261 -9.75 10.56 -8.44
CA HIS A 261 -9.40 11.27 -7.21
C HIS A 261 -9.03 10.26 -6.14
N SER A 262 -7.75 10.19 -5.80
CA SER A 262 -7.23 9.15 -4.89
C SER A 262 -7.63 9.37 -3.43
N GLY A 263 -7.91 10.61 -3.06
CA GLY A 263 -8.06 11.03 -1.67
C GLY A 263 -6.72 11.03 -0.91
N ASP A 264 -5.60 10.89 -1.60
CA ASP A 264 -4.26 11.04 -1.06
C ASP A 264 -3.73 12.44 -1.42
N VAL A 265 -2.98 13.07 -0.52
CA VAL A 265 -2.33 14.37 -0.72
C VAL A 265 -0.85 14.14 -0.99
N GLY A 266 -0.33 14.85 -1.98
CA GLY A 266 1.08 14.78 -2.34
C GLY A 266 1.51 15.94 -3.21
N TYR A 267 2.72 15.84 -3.75
CA TYR A 267 3.27 16.77 -4.73
C TYR A 267 4.18 16.03 -5.71
N LEU A 268 4.36 16.58 -6.89
CA LEU A 268 5.40 16.16 -7.83
C LEU A 268 6.60 17.10 -7.66
N ASP A 269 7.81 16.56 -7.68
CA ASP A 269 9.01 17.40 -7.78
C ASP A 269 9.25 17.86 -9.23
N GLU A 270 10.32 18.64 -9.45
CA GLU A 270 10.67 19.16 -10.78
C GLU A 270 11.01 18.06 -11.81
N ASP A 271 11.45 16.89 -11.34
CA ASP A 271 11.75 15.71 -12.16
C ASP A 271 10.54 14.78 -12.37
N GLY A 272 9.37 15.14 -11.81
CA GLY A 272 8.13 14.38 -11.93
C GLY A 272 8.01 13.19 -10.96
N PHE A 273 8.82 13.15 -9.91
CA PHE A 273 8.68 12.15 -8.85
C PHE A 273 7.58 12.53 -7.88
N LEU A 274 6.71 11.57 -7.56
CA LEU A 274 5.59 11.73 -6.66
C LEU A 274 6.02 11.52 -5.20
N PHE A 275 5.71 12.49 -4.35
CA PHE A 275 5.86 12.40 -2.90
C PHE A 275 4.48 12.41 -2.24
N ILE A 276 4.17 11.36 -1.50
CA ILE A 276 2.90 11.24 -0.78
C ILE A 276 3.06 11.85 0.60
N CYS A 277 2.18 12.79 0.93
CA CYS A 277 2.20 13.47 2.22
C CYS A 277 1.30 12.77 3.24
N ASP A 278 0.04 12.50 2.86
CA ASP A 278 -0.95 11.87 3.74
C ASP A 278 -2.25 11.53 2.98
N ARG A 279 -3.26 11.08 3.73
CA ARG A 279 -4.65 10.99 3.28
C ARG A 279 -5.37 12.33 3.49
N LEU A 280 -6.10 12.80 2.49
CA LEU A 280 -6.87 14.04 2.58
C LEU A 280 -7.82 14.08 3.80
N LYS A 281 -8.47 12.94 4.08
CA LYS A 281 -9.40 12.79 5.22
C LYS A 281 -8.71 12.66 6.59
N ASP A 282 -7.44 12.31 6.62
CA ASP A 282 -6.67 12.13 7.85
C ASP A 282 -5.87 13.39 8.18
N MET A 283 -5.77 14.34 7.24
CA MET A 283 -5.16 15.65 7.44
C MET A 283 -5.85 16.39 8.60
N VAL A 284 -5.05 16.93 9.50
CA VAL A 284 -5.52 17.68 10.68
C VAL A 284 -5.48 19.16 10.36
N ILE A 285 -6.60 19.86 10.55
CA ILE A 285 -6.66 21.32 10.38
C ILE A 285 -6.55 21.97 11.75
N SER A 286 -5.33 22.32 12.14
CA SER A 286 -5.04 22.90 13.45
C SER A 286 -4.71 24.38 13.35
N GLY A 287 -5.58 25.23 13.90
CA GLY A 287 -5.39 26.68 13.86
C GLY A 287 -5.39 27.29 12.46
N GLY A 288 -6.06 26.64 11.50
CA GLY A 288 -6.11 27.05 10.09
C GLY A 288 -4.95 26.53 9.24
N GLU A 289 -4.01 25.80 9.85
CA GLU A 289 -2.87 25.21 9.15
C GLU A 289 -3.09 23.70 8.92
N ASN A 290 -2.68 23.23 7.73
CA ASN A 290 -2.75 21.82 7.39
C ASN A 290 -1.57 21.06 8.03
N VAL A 291 -1.86 20.12 8.90
CA VAL A 291 -0.90 19.20 9.48
C VAL A 291 -1.11 17.82 8.88
N TYR A 292 -0.06 17.26 8.32
CA TYR A 292 -0.08 15.93 7.74
C TYR A 292 0.39 14.91 8.78
N PRO A 293 -0.49 14.03 9.29
CA PRO A 293 -0.13 13.03 10.29
C PRO A 293 1.10 12.21 9.96
N ALA A 294 1.27 11.78 8.72
CA ALA A 294 2.43 10.99 8.31
C ALA A 294 3.77 11.72 8.49
N GLU A 295 3.81 13.04 8.31
CA GLU A 295 5.01 13.85 8.57
C GLU A 295 5.36 13.85 10.07
N VAL A 296 4.35 14.01 10.91
CA VAL A 296 4.52 14.01 12.38
C VAL A 296 4.90 12.60 12.85
N GLU A 297 4.18 11.57 12.39
CA GLU A 297 4.46 10.16 12.68
C GLU A 297 5.91 9.78 12.31
N GLY A 298 6.37 10.20 11.12
CA GLY A 298 7.73 9.91 10.64
C GLY A 298 8.82 10.53 11.51
N VAL A 299 8.55 11.67 12.15
CA VAL A 299 9.45 12.25 13.15
C VAL A 299 9.35 11.49 14.46
N LEU A 300 8.15 11.34 15.01
CA LEU A 300 7.94 10.73 16.33
C LEU A 300 8.40 9.26 16.38
N TYR A 301 8.31 8.53 15.29
CA TYR A 301 8.77 7.14 15.20
C TYR A 301 10.29 6.96 15.43
N LYS A 302 11.07 8.04 15.30
CA LYS A 302 12.52 8.02 15.55
C LYS A 302 12.88 8.18 17.05
N HIS A 303 11.87 8.36 17.91
CA HIS A 303 12.08 8.50 19.35
C HIS A 303 12.27 7.11 19.99
N ASP A 304 13.37 6.96 20.78
CA ASP A 304 13.79 5.66 21.34
C ASP A 304 12.74 4.94 22.23
N ALA A 305 11.83 5.69 22.83
CA ALA A 305 10.77 5.11 23.65
C ALA A 305 9.56 4.61 22.83
N ILE A 306 9.42 4.99 21.56
CA ILE A 306 8.22 4.73 20.76
C ILE A 306 8.39 3.47 19.92
N ALA A 307 7.54 2.47 20.18
CA ALA A 307 7.45 1.25 19.38
C ALA A 307 6.49 1.42 18.19
N GLU A 308 5.33 2.10 18.42
CA GLU A 308 4.35 2.40 17.37
C GLU A 308 3.79 3.81 17.59
N VAL A 309 3.43 4.49 16.50
CA VAL A 309 2.80 5.81 16.56
C VAL A 309 1.73 5.98 15.50
N ALA A 310 0.66 6.66 15.87
CA ALA A 310 -0.34 7.21 14.97
C ALA A 310 -0.70 8.61 15.41
N VAL A 311 -0.93 9.50 14.44
CA VAL A 311 -1.36 10.87 14.71
C VAL A 311 -2.76 11.07 14.14
N VAL A 312 -3.65 11.66 14.94
CA VAL A 312 -5.04 11.94 14.57
C VAL A 312 -5.42 13.37 14.96
N GLY A 313 -6.34 13.97 14.21
CA GLY A 313 -7.00 15.21 14.61
C GLY A 313 -8.16 14.91 15.54
N MET A 314 -8.14 15.49 16.74
CA MET A 314 -9.25 15.43 17.70
C MET A 314 -9.87 16.81 17.86
N PRO A 315 -11.20 16.92 18.03
CA PRO A 315 -11.88 18.22 18.20
C PRO A 315 -11.24 19.05 19.31
N ASP A 316 -11.06 20.35 19.05
CA ASP A 316 -10.47 21.30 19.99
C ASP A 316 -11.11 22.68 19.82
N GLU A 317 -11.59 23.27 20.94
CA GLU A 317 -12.30 24.56 20.91
C GLU A 317 -11.44 25.72 20.42
N LYS A 318 -10.12 25.67 20.65
CA LYS A 318 -9.20 26.75 20.31
C LYS A 318 -8.61 26.58 18.91
N TRP A 319 -8.30 25.35 18.52
CA TRP A 319 -7.54 25.05 17.32
C TRP A 319 -8.39 24.45 16.18
N GLY A 320 -9.68 24.20 16.42
CA GLY A 320 -10.56 23.42 15.56
C GLY A 320 -10.26 21.93 15.73
N GLU A 321 -9.03 21.53 15.40
CA GLU A 321 -8.51 20.19 15.70
C GLU A 321 -7.18 20.27 16.44
N ALA A 322 -7.01 19.41 17.44
CA ALA A 322 -5.75 19.20 18.14
C ALA A 322 -4.96 18.06 17.47
N VAL A 323 -3.72 18.31 17.11
CA VAL A 323 -2.77 17.27 16.70
C VAL A 323 -2.56 16.33 17.91
N THR A 324 -3.04 15.09 17.81
CA THR A 324 -3.02 14.13 18.91
C THR A 324 -2.15 12.93 18.54
N ALA A 325 -1.06 12.73 19.27
CA ALA A 325 -0.22 11.55 19.13
C ALA A 325 -0.78 10.39 19.96
N VAL A 326 -0.93 9.22 19.36
CA VAL A 326 -1.26 7.95 20.00
C VAL A 326 -0.08 7.02 19.82
N VAL A 327 0.54 6.59 20.91
CA VAL A 327 1.80 5.83 20.88
C VAL A 327 1.69 4.53 21.65
N ALA A 328 2.31 3.46 21.16
CA ALA A 328 2.69 2.31 21.95
C ALA A 328 4.19 2.43 22.27
N LEU A 329 4.55 2.25 23.53
CA LEU A 329 5.93 2.39 23.98
C LEU A 329 6.66 1.04 24.02
N HIS A 330 7.97 1.07 23.91
CA HIS A 330 8.80 -0.10 24.22
C HIS A 330 8.66 -0.48 25.69
N GLU A 331 8.84 -1.76 26.01
CA GLU A 331 8.69 -2.30 27.36
C GLU A 331 9.59 -1.54 28.37
N GLY A 332 8.96 -1.05 29.46
CA GLY A 332 9.66 -0.32 30.51
C GLY A 332 10.00 1.14 30.20
N GLN A 333 9.51 1.68 29.08
CA GLN A 333 9.66 3.09 28.74
C GLN A 333 8.45 3.91 29.20
N ASP A 334 8.70 5.16 29.55
CA ASP A 334 7.71 6.19 29.85
C ASP A 334 7.94 7.40 28.94
N LEU A 335 6.86 8.12 28.61
CA LEU A 335 6.94 9.30 27.77
C LEU A 335 5.84 10.30 28.16
N THR A 336 6.23 11.54 28.42
CA THR A 336 5.27 12.63 28.66
C THR A 336 5.07 13.47 27.39
N LEU A 337 3.96 14.21 27.34
CA LEU A 337 3.72 15.16 26.24
C LEU A 337 4.83 16.24 26.17
N GLU A 338 5.34 16.69 27.31
CA GLU A 338 6.37 17.72 27.40
C GLU A 338 7.68 17.22 26.81
N ASP A 339 8.13 16.01 27.22
CA ASP A 339 9.33 15.37 26.69
C ASP A 339 9.24 15.14 25.18
N LEU A 340 8.08 14.62 24.71
CA LEU A 340 7.83 14.40 23.29
C LEU A 340 7.91 15.70 22.49
N ARG A 341 7.33 16.79 23.00
CA ARG A 341 7.34 18.10 22.33
C ARG A 341 8.73 18.74 22.34
N GLU A 342 9.49 18.60 23.42
CA GLU A 342 10.86 19.09 23.50
C GLU A 342 11.74 18.35 22.49
N TRP A 343 11.63 17.03 22.43
CA TRP A 343 12.38 16.20 21.50
C TRP A 343 12.00 16.48 20.05
N ALA A 344 10.72 16.60 19.71
CA ALA A 344 10.25 16.82 18.35
C ALA A 344 10.42 18.28 17.87
N GLY A 345 10.58 19.23 18.79
CA GLY A 345 10.64 20.66 18.49
C GLY A 345 11.70 21.09 17.45
N PRO A 346 12.91 20.52 17.42
CA PRO A 346 13.91 20.81 16.39
C PRO A 346 13.55 20.32 14.98
N PHE A 347 12.63 19.35 14.86
CA PHE A 347 12.31 18.66 13.61
C PHE A 347 10.96 19.07 13.01
N LEU A 348 10.07 19.65 13.83
CA LEU A 348 8.71 20.02 13.43
C LEU A 348 8.41 21.49 13.69
N ALA A 349 7.69 22.13 12.79
CA ALA A 349 7.13 23.44 13.03
C ALA A 349 6.19 23.43 14.24
N LYS A 350 6.10 24.54 14.99
CA LYS A 350 5.31 24.62 16.25
C LYS A 350 3.88 24.15 16.13
N TYR A 351 3.19 24.47 15.03
CA TYR A 351 1.79 24.10 14.82
C TYR A 351 1.58 22.62 14.52
N LYS A 352 2.67 21.89 14.15
CA LYS A 352 2.67 20.45 13.91
C LYS A 352 2.95 19.60 15.15
N LEU A 353 3.47 20.25 16.21
CA LEU A 353 3.78 19.53 17.46
C LEU A 353 2.50 19.02 18.13
N PRO A 354 2.47 17.76 18.57
CA PRO A 354 1.32 17.21 19.27
C PRO A 354 0.84 18.10 20.42
N LEU A 355 -0.45 18.32 20.48
CA LEU A 355 -1.11 19.03 21.59
C LEU A 355 -1.61 18.04 22.66
N ARG A 356 -1.77 16.77 22.29
CA ARG A 356 -2.18 15.69 23.19
C ARG A 356 -1.35 14.44 22.91
N LEU A 357 -1.11 13.65 23.97
CA LEU A 357 -0.43 12.37 23.90
C LEU A 357 -1.29 11.32 24.62
N HIS A 358 -1.53 10.20 23.94
CA HIS A 358 -2.17 9.04 24.52
C HIS A 358 -1.26 7.82 24.35
N VAL A 359 -0.99 7.13 25.46
CA VAL A 359 -0.23 5.89 25.47
C VAL A 359 -1.22 4.71 25.47
N VAL A 360 -1.02 3.77 24.56
CA VAL A 360 -1.84 2.56 24.40
C VAL A 360 -0.95 1.32 24.38
N ASP A 361 -1.51 0.15 24.66
CA ASP A 361 -0.75 -1.11 24.61
C ASP A 361 -0.37 -1.49 23.16
N ALA A 362 -1.25 -1.25 22.19
CA ALA A 362 -1.02 -1.48 20.75
C ALA A 362 -1.99 -0.65 19.90
N LEU A 363 -1.58 -0.32 18.68
CA LEU A 363 -2.44 0.37 17.74
C LEU A 363 -3.42 -0.62 17.04
N PRO A 364 -4.72 -0.26 16.88
CA PRO A 364 -5.69 -1.09 16.17
C PRO A 364 -5.32 -1.20 14.69
N ARG A 365 -5.30 -2.42 14.15
CA ARG A 365 -4.93 -2.71 12.77
C ARG A 365 -5.97 -3.58 12.07
N ASN A 366 -6.09 -3.41 10.75
CA ASN A 366 -6.83 -4.34 9.92
C ASN A 366 -5.98 -5.61 9.62
N PRO A 367 -6.58 -6.67 9.01
CA PRO A 367 -5.85 -7.89 8.66
C PRO A 367 -4.66 -7.69 7.70
N ALA A 368 -4.61 -6.56 6.97
CA ALA A 368 -3.48 -6.19 6.11
C ALA A 368 -2.40 -5.39 6.86
N GLY A 369 -2.51 -5.22 8.18
CA GLY A 369 -1.54 -4.52 9.03
C GLY A 369 -1.69 -3.00 9.08
N LYS A 370 -2.67 -2.41 8.39
CA LYS A 370 -2.89 -0.96 8.37
C LYS A 370 -3.57 -0.47 9.64
N VAL A 371 -3.02 0.60 10.24
CA VAL A 371 -3.61 1.26 11.42
C VAL A 371 -5.00 1.83 11.10
N LEU A 372 -5.95 1.58 12.00
CA LEU A 372 -7.35 2.01 11.88
C LEU A 372 -7.56 3.32 12.66
N LYS A 373 -7.15 4.46 12.06
CA LYS A 373 -7.23 5.79 12.70
C LYS A 373 -8.65 6.17 13.14
N PHE A 374 -9.68 5.72 12.42
CA PHE A 374 -11.06 5.98 12.82
C PHE A 374 -11.43 5.32 14.16
N VAL A 375 -10.90 4.10 14.42
CA VAL A 375 -11.08 3.42 15.72
C VAL A 375 -10.41 4.20 16.84
N LEU A 376 -9.20 4.73 16.57
CA LEU A 376 -8.51 5.60 17.54
C LEU A 376 -9.32 6.85 17.85
N LYS A 377 -9.89 7.51 16.83
CA LYS A 377 -10.74 8.71 17.03
C LYS A 377 -11.99 8.38 17.86
N GLU A 378 -12.64 7.24 17.63
CA GLU A 378 -13.78 6.78 18.42
C GLU A 378 -13.39 6.52 19.87
N GLN A 379 -12.29 5.81 20.11
CA GLN A 379 -11.80 5.49 21.47
C GLN A 379 -11.38 6.72 22.27
N LEU A 380 -10.87 7.76 21.59
CA LEU A 380 -10.41 9.00 22.24
C LEU A 380 -11.50 10.06 22.37
N GLY A 381 -12.60 9.91 21.65
CA GLY A 381 -13.76 10.80 21.69
C GLY A 381 -14.80 10.43 22.74
N GLU A 382 -14.65 9.26 23.36
CA GLU A 382 -15.42 8.82 24.54
C GLU A 382 -14.76 9.31 25.83
#